data_c152d5ba3d3062f50224d0139331c37e
#
_entry.id   c152d5ba3d3062f50224d0139331c37e
#
_cell.length_a   1.000
_cell.length_b   1.000
_cell.length_c   1.000
_cell.angle_alpha   90.00
_cell.angle_beta   90.00
_cell.angle_gamma   90.00
#
_symmetry.space_group_name_H-M   'P 1'
#
loop_
_entity.id
_entity.type
_entity.pdbx_description
1 polymer ?
#
loop_
_entity_poly.entity_id
_entity_poly.type
_entity_poly.pdbx_seq_one_letter_code
_entity_poly.pdbx_strand_id
1 'polypeptide(L)'
;MKKAIVYIDGYNLYFGLLKNTCWKWLDLWKFAECLLDGRYELVEVVYFTAPIKTHPVDLAASERQNAYIQAVSTRPGVRIVQGFYSKQKMRAPYVSDKCATCDVVEDGLIQVYKMEEKRSDVNLAVAAVVDAADNKADCFVFVTGDSDQVGAIDAVRYKYGKTVVVFNPHASGGKHLKRAATFFKYIPRDLPAKCQLPEVVPVGTRGNVIRRPDAWL
;
A
#
# COMPACT_ATOMS: atom_id res chain seq x y z
N MET A 1 3.38 21.11 -17.70
CA MET A 1 2.40 20.72 -16.68
C MET A 1 3.15 20.54 -15.35
N LYS A 2 2.53 20.78 -14.20
CA LYS A 2 3.18 20.53 -12.90
C LYS A 2 3.35 19.02 -12.71
N LYS A 3 4.51 18.61 -12.15
CA LYS A 3 4.88 17.19 -11.95
C LYS A 3 4.31 16.64 -10.65
N ALA A 4 3.91 15.38 -10.66
CA ALA A 4 3.46 14.67 -9.47
C ALA A 4 4.16 13.32 -9.29
N ILE A 5 4.42 12.97 -8.02
CA ILE A 5 4.82 11.63 -7.59
C ILE A 5 3.72 11.07 -6.71
N VAL A 6 3.40 9.78 -6.90
CA VAL A 6 2.37 9.09 -6.13
C VAL A 6 3.01 8.02 -5.23
N TYR A 7 2.85 8.19 -3.92
CA TYR A 7 3.33 7.28 -2.89
C TYR A 7 2.17 6.40 -2.42
N ILE A 8 2.26 5.11 -2.69
CA ILE A 8 1.19 4.16 -2.39
C ILE A 8 1.60 3.27 -1.22
N ASP A 9 0.88 3.41 -0.12
CA ASP A 9 0.92 2.47 0.99
C ASP A 9 0.16 1.21 0.58
N GLY A 10 0.89 0.14 0.30
CA GLY A 10 0.33 -1.10 -0.23
C GLY A 10 -0.61 -1.79 0.74
N TYR A 11 -0.35 -1.71 2.05
CA TYR A 11 -1.21 -2.30 3.07
C TYR A 11 -2.51 -1.52 3.23
N ASN A 12 -2.42 -0.20 3.35
CA ASN A 12 -3.60 0.64 3.42
C ASN A 12 -4.48 0.51 2.16
N LEU A 13 -3.85 0.48 0.97
CA LEU A 13 -4.58 0.24 -0.29
C LEU A 13 -5.26 -1.13 -0.29
N TYR A 14 -4.54 -2.19 0.09
CA TYR A 14 -5.08 -3.54 0.09
C TYR A 14 -6.25 -3.67 1.06
N PHE A 15 -6.05 -3.34 2.34
CA PHE A 15 -7.08 -3.51 3.37
C PHE A 15 -8.24 -2.53 3.22
N GLY A 16 -7.98 -1.30 2.78
CA GLY A 16 -9.00 -0.27 2.60
C GLY A 16 -9.86 -0.45 1.36
N LEU A 17 -9.30 -0.99 0.26
CA LEU A 17 -9.96 -0.96 -1.04
C LEU A 17 -10.01 -2.30 -1.78
N LEU A 18 -9.00 -3.20 -1.64
CA LEU A 18 -8.84 -4.36 -2.52
C LEU A 18 -9.14 -5.71 -1.88
N LYS A 19 -9.03 -5.86 -0.55
CA LYS A 19 -9.03 -7.16 0.16
C LYS A 19 -10.17 -8.09 -0.24
N ASN A 20 -11.39 -7.59 -0.30
CA ASN A 20 -12.60 -8.36 -0.54
C ASN A 20 -13.13 -8.18 -1.97
N THR A 21 -12.24 -7.92 -2.94
CA THR A 21 -12.60 -7.72 -4.34
C THR A 21 -11.79 -8.65 -5.24
N CYS A 22 -12.20 -8.79 -6.49
CA CYS A 22 -11.41 -9.41 -7.55
C CYS A 22 -10.39 -8.44 -8.19
N TRP A 23 -10.33 -7.18 -7.76
CA TRP A 23 -9.53 -6.13 -8.39
C TRP A 23 -8.10 -6.00 -7.84
N LYS A 24 -7.54 -7.09 -7.30
CA LYS A 24 -6.19 -7.11 -6.72
C LYS A 24 -5.06 -7.05 -7.76
N TRP A 25 -5.38 -7.33 -9.06
CA TRP A 25 -4.45 -7.27 -10.18
C TRP A 25 -4.34 -5.85 -10.73
N LEU A 26 -4.07 -4.87 -9.85
CA LEU A 26 -4.16 -3.43 -10.12
C LEU A 26 -2.94 -2.92 -10.89
N ASP A 27 -3.14 -2.20 -11.99
CA ASP A 27 -2.11 -1.39 -12.65
C ASP A 27 -1.92 -0.10 -11.84
N LEU A 28 -0.85 -0.03 -11.07
CA LEU A 28 -0.57 1.09 -10.17
C LEU A 28 -0.32 2.41 -10.92
N TRP A 29 0.27 2.34 -12.12
CA TRP A 29 0.47 3.53 -12.95
C TRP A 29 -0.86 4.10 -13.45
N LYS A 30 -1.66 3.26 -14.09
CA LYS A 30 -2.99 3.64 -14.57
C LYS A 30 -3.90 4.13 -13.43
N PHE A 31 -3.81 3.48 -12.27
CA PHE A 31 -4.55 3.90 -11.08
C PHE A 31 -4.13 5.30 -10.61
N ALA A 32 -2.83 5.59 -10.57
CA ALA A 32 -2.29 6.89 -10.22
C ALA A 32 -2.71 7.98 -11.24
N GLU A 33 -2.67 7.69 -12.54
CA GLU A 33 -3.16 8.60 -13.58
C GLU A 33 -4.64 8.97 -13.37
N CYS A 34 -5.48 7.99 -13.06
CA CYS A 34 -6.90 8.21 -12.77
C CYS A 34 -7.11 9.06 -11.51
N LEU A 35 -6.27 8.91 -10.48
CA LEU A 35 -6.35 9.73 -9.27
C LEU A 35 -5.98 11.19 -9.54
N LEU A 36 -5.01 11.42 -10.42
CA LEU A 36 -4.53 12.76 -10.81
C LEU A 36 -5.50 13.50 -11.74
N ASP A 37 -6.36 12.77 -12.46
CA ASP A 37 -7.40 13.32 -13.31
C ASP A 37 -6.89 14.37 -14.32
N GLY A 38 -5.71 14.12 -14.91
CA GLY A 38 -5.06 14.99 -15.89
C GLY A 38 -4.56 16.35 -15.39
N ARG A 39 -4.61 16.60 -14.08
CA ARG A 39 -4.21 17.90 -13.49
C ARG A 39 -2.70 18.06 -13.34
N TYR A 40 -1.99 16.94 -13.28
CA TYR A 40 -0.55 16.87 -13.10
C TYR A 40 0.05 15.84 -14.07
N GLU A 41 1.29 16.03 -14.42
CA GLU A 41 2.11 15.04 -15.11
C GLU A 41 2.61 14.02 -14.08
N LEU A 42 2.20 12.75 -14.21
CA LEU A 42 2.70 11.67 -13.38
C LEU A 42 4.15 11.34 -13.79
N VAL A 43 5.10 11.49 -12.88
CA VAL A 43 6.51 11.21 -13.15
C VAL A 43 7.00 9.92 -12.50
N GLU A 44 6.43 9.53 -11.37
CA GLU A 44 6.79 8.30 -10.66
C GLU A 44 5.62 7.81 -9.77
N VAL A 45 5.51 6.50 -9.66
CA VAL A 45 4.71 5.82 -8.65
C VAL A 45 5.64 5.03 -7.75
N VAL A 46 5.61 5.29 -6.44
CA VAL A 46 6.40 4.56 -5.45
C VAL A 46 5.46 3.69 -4.62
N TYR A 47 5.62 2.38 -4.75
CA TYR A 47 4.78 1.40 -4.07
C TYR A 47 5.50 0.79 -2.89
N PHE A 48 4.97 1.00 -1.68
CA PHE A 48 5.53 0.49 -0.44
C PHE A 48 4.77 -0.75 -0.01
N THR A 49 5.48 -1.84 0.18
CA THR A 49 4.90 -3.14 0.53
C THR A 49 5.94 -3.98 1.28
N ALA A 50 5.50 -5.09 1.88
CA ALA A 50 6.41 -6.08 2.43
C ALA A 50 6.01 -7.48 1.96
N PRO A 51 6.97 -8.36 1.60
CA PRO A 51 6.67 -9.73 1.23
C PRO A 51 5.99 -10.46 2.39
N ILE A 52 4.75 -10.92 2.18
CA ILE A 52 4.05 -11.71 3.20
C ILE A 52 4.70 -13.07 3.36
N LYS A 53 4.83 -13.52 4.61
CA LYS A 53 5.24 -14.89 4.89
C LYS A 53 4.03 -15.81 4.73
N THR A 54 4.30 -17.06 4.37
CA THR A 54 3.28 -18.10 4.25
C THR A 54 2.39 -18.12 5.49
N HIS A 55 1.09 -17.97 5.28
CA HIS A 55 0.08 -18.00 6.34
C HIS A 55 -0.54 -19.38 6.42
N PRO A 56 -0.77 -19.95 7.62
CA PRO A 56 -1.33 -21.29 7.75
C PRO A 56 -2.70 -21.50 7.08
N VAL A 57 -3.48 -20.41 6.96
CA VAL A 57 -4.83 -20.45 6.35
C VAL A 57 -4.80 -20.21 4.84
N ASP A 58 -3.74 -19.57 4.31
CA ASP A 58 -3.61 -19.28 2.87
C ASP A 58 -2.15 -19.45 2.42
N LEU A 59 -1.81 -20.68 2.09
CA LEU A 59 -0.44 -21.06 1.72
C LEU A 59 0.03 -20.40 0.42
N ALA A 60 -0.87 -20.11 -0.51
CA ALA A 60 -0.54 -19.51 -1.80
C ALA A 60 -0.56 -17.96 -1.79
N ALA A 61 -0.84 -17.33 -0.65
CA ALA A 61 -0.91 -15.86 -0.58
C ALA A 61 0.41 -15.18 -0.94
N SER A 62 1.55 -15.75 -0.50
CA SER A 62 2.88 -15.22 -0.81
C SER A 62 3.23 -15.36 -2.29
N GLU A 63 2.84 -16.45 -2.94
CA GLU A 63 3.07 -16.69 -4.38
C GLU A 63 2.26 -15.68 -5.21
N ARG A 64 0.99 -15.47 -4.85
CA ARG A 64 0.13 -14.48 -5.53
C ARG A 64 0.66 -13.07 -5.37
N GLN A 65 1.14 -12.69 -4.18
CA GLN A 65 1.76 -11.39 -3.98
C GLN A 65 3.05 -11.25 -4.79
N ASN A 66 3.89 -12.28 -4.83
CA ASN A 66 5.12 -12.28 -5.62
C ASN A 66 4.84 -12.11 -7.12
N ALA A 67 3.84 -12.83 -7.65
CA ALA A 67 3.40 -12.65 -9.05
C ALA A 67 2.95 -11.21 -9.31
N TYR A 68 2.19 -10.62 -8.40
CA TYR A 68 1.77 -9.22 -8.50
C TYR A 68 2.94 -8.25 -8.49
N ILE A 69 3.86 -8.38 -7.53
CA ILE A 69 5.04 -7.52 -7.42
C ILE A 69 5.89 -7.61 -8.69
N GLN A 70 6.11 -8.81 -9.21
CA GLN A 70 6.85 -9.00 -10.46
C GLN A 70 6.13 -8.35 -11.66
N ALA A 71 4.81 -8.53 -11.78
CA ALA A 71 4.03 -7.91 -12.85
C ALA A 71 4.08 -6.38 -12.81
N VAL A 72 3.91 -5.79 -11.62
CA VAL A 72 3.98 -4.34 -11.42
C VAL A 72 5.39 -3.81 -11.68
N SER A 73 6.44 -4.57 -11.34
CA SER A 73 7.85 -4.18 -11.60
C SER A 73 8.17 -4.03 -13.08
N THR A 74 7.37 -4.59 -13.98
CA THR A 74 7.57 -4.42 -15.43
C THR A 74 7.15 -3.04 -15.94
N ARG A 75 6.37 -2.29 -15.16
CA ARG A 75 5.86 -0.97 -15.58
C ARG A 75 6.94 0.10 -15.40
N PRO A 76 7.37 0.76 -16.48
CA PRO A 76 8.25 1.92 -16.38
C PRO A 76 7.64 3.01 -15.48
N GLY A 77 8.46 3.63 -14.65
CA GLY A 77 8.01 4.69 -13.73
C GLY A 77 7.38 4.18 -12.43
N VAL A 78 7.28 2.85 -12.23
CA VAL A 78 6.85 2.26 -10.96
C VAL A 78 8.07 1.73 -10.21
N ARG A 79 8.33 2.30 -9.03
CA ARG A 79 9.38 1.87 -8.11
C ARG A 79 8.76 1.15 -6.91
N ILE A 80 9.28 -0.02 -6.60
CA ILE A 80 8.83 -0.81 -5.45
C ILE A 80 9.84 -0.69 -4.32
N VAL A 81 9.37 -0.32 -3.14
CA VAL A 81 10.16 -0.25 -1.91
C VAL A 81 9.63 -1.30 -0.93
N GLN A 82 10.47 -2.26 -0.61
CA GLN A 82 10.07 -3.36 0.25
C GLN A 82 10.49 -3.13 1.71
N GLY A 83 9.53 -3.29 2.60
CA GLY A 83 9.74 -3.56 4.00
C GLY A 83 10.00 -5.06 4.25
N PHE A 84 9.72 -5.52 5.46
CA PHE A 84 9.80 -6.94 5.79
C PHE A 84 8.73 -7.34 6.80
N TYR A 85 8.40 -8.64 6.80
CA TYR A 85 7.52 -9.23 7.80
C TYR A 85 8.31 -9.81 8.96
N SER A 86 8.00 -9.34 10.17
CA SER A 86 8.47 -9.95 11.43
C SER A 86 7.43 -10.96 11.91
N LYS A 87 7.88 -12.16 12.25
CA LYS A 87 7.06 -13.19 12.92
C LYS A 87 7.71 -13.48 14.26
N GLN A 88 7.07 -13.11 15.34
CA GLN A 88 7.56 -13.31 16.71
C GLN A 88 6.54 -14.12 17.51
N LYS A 89 7.04 -15.04 18.35
CA LYS A 89 6.22 -15.67 19.38
C LYS A 89 6.06 -14.68 20.53
N MET A 90 4.85 -14.46 20.97
CA MET A 90 4.58 -13.64 22.16
C MET A 90 3.48 -14.27 23.00
N ARG A 91 3.44 -13.90 24.29
CA ARG A 91 2.31 -14.18 25.16
C ARG A 91 1.33 -13.00 25.06
N ALA A 92 0.05 -13.29 24.89
CA ALA A 92 -1.01 -12.29 24.85
C ALA A 92 -2.11 -12.65 25.84
N PRO A 93 -2.77 -11.64 26.45
CA PRO A 93 -3.91 -11.87 27.31
C PRO A 93 -5.02 -12.61 26.58
N TYR A 94 -5.61 -13.58 27.24
CA TYR A 94 -6.77 -14.31 26.74
C TYR A 94 -8.06 -13.49 26.99
N VAL A 95 -8.88 -13.35 25.97
CA VAL A 95 -10.20 -12.72 26.07
C VAL A 95 -11.24 -13.84 26.25
N SER A 96 -11.74 -14.03 27.48
CA SER A 96 -12.53 -15.19 27.94
C SER A 96 -13.86 -15.39 27.24
N ASP A 97 -14.37 -14.43 26.50
CA ASP A 97 -15.78 -14.43 26.10
C ASP A 97 -16.10 -15.27 24.85
N LYS A 98 -15.11 -15.90 24.18
CA LYS A 98 -15.36 -16.55 22.89
C LYS A 98 -14.65 -17.87 22.58
N CYS A 99 -13.87 -18.42 23.48
CA CYS A 99 -13.21 -19.70 23.21
C CYS A 99 -13.31 -20.69 24.36
N ALA A 100 -14.22 -21.67 24.22
CA ALA A 100 -14.38 -22.77 25.17
C ALA A 100 -13.32 -23.90 25.01
N THR A 101 -12.43 -23.81 24.04
CA THR A 101 -11.51 -24.90 23.65
C THR A 101 -10.04 -24.50 23.54
N CYS A 102 -9.67 -23.30 23.96
CA CYS A 102 -8.24 -22.88 23.97
C CYS A 102 -7.56 -23.39 25.26
N ASP A 103 -6.44 -24.08 25.11
CA ASP A 103 -5.56 -24.39 26.25
C ASP A 103 -5.02 -23.07 26.84
N VAL A 104 -5.65 -22.66 27.94
CA VAL A 104 -5.21 -21.47 28.69
C VAL A 104 -3.95 -21.84 29.44
N VAL A 105 -2.85 -21.15 29.18
CA VAL A 105 -1.63 -21.27 29.97
C VAL A 105 -1.86 -20.65 31.35
N GLU A 106 -1.23 -21.20 32.39
CA GLU A 106 -1.47 -20.97 33.82
C GLU A 106 -1.66 -19.52 34.30
N ASP A 107 -1.41 -18.48 33.53
CA ASP A 107 -1.53 -17.08 33.95
C ASP A 107 -2.53 -16.24 33.13
N GLY A 108 -3.52 -16.86 32.49
CA GLY A 108 -4.47 -16.11 31.63
C GLY A 108 -3.82 -15.57 30.33
N LEU A 109 -2.66 -16.11 29.96
CA LEU A 109 -1.93 -15.77 28.75
C LEU A 109 -1.86 -16.95 27.79
N ILE A 110 -2.04 -16.69 26.49
CA ILE A 110 -1.82 -17.68 25.43
C ILE A 110 -0.61 -17.34 24.61
N GLN A 111 0.07 -18.35 24.05
CA GLN A 111 1.12 -18.13 23.08
C GLN A 111 0.52 -17.87 21.70
N VAL A 112 0.87 -16.75 21.10
CA VAL A 112 0.44 -16.37 19.76
C VAL A 112 1.63 -16.02 18.87
N TYR A 113 1.46 -16.16 17.57
CA TYR A 113 2.37 -15.53 16.62
C TYR A 113 1.91 -14.12 16.33
N LYS A 114 2.72 -13.12 16.72
CA LYS A 114 2.55 -11.75 16.25
C LYS A 114 3.24 -11.63 14.90
N MET A 115 2.46 -11.31 13.88
CA MET A 115 2.96 -11.03 12.53
C MET A 115 2.80 -9.53 12.29
N GLU A 116 3.90 -8.83 12.09
CA GLU A 116 3.91 -7.39 11.86
C GLU A 116 4.71 -7.06 10.60
N GLU A 117 4.17 -6.19 9.83
CA GLU A 117 4.88 -5.50 8.78
C GLU A 117 5.78 -4.43 9.41
N LYS A 118 6.98 -4.25 8.87
CA LYS A 118 7.99 -3.31 9.38
C LYS A 118 8.60 -2.52 8.22
N ARG A 119 8.87 -1.25 8.47
CA ARG A 119 9.60 -0.29 7.64
C ARG A 119 8.79 0.37 6.52
N SER A 120 7.66 -0.16 6.04
CA SER A 120 6.96 0.44 4.89
C SER A 120 6.55 1.88 5.16
N ASP A 121 5.98 2.16 6.32
CA ASP A 121 5.53 3.51 6.72
C ASP A 121 6.70 4.47 6.84
N VAL A 122 7.79 4.03 7.49
CA VAL A 122 9.02 4.83 7.62
C VAL A 122 9.66 5.07 6.25
N ASN A 123 9.74 4.05 5.41
CA ASN A 123 10.28 4.18 4.05
C ASN A 123 9.46 5.16 3.20
N LEU A 124 8.12 5.13 3.33
CA LEU A 124 7.22 6.05 2.63
C LEU A 124 7.47 7.48 3.09
N ALA A 125 7.46 7.71 4.41
CA ALA A 125 7.71 9.01 5.00
C ALA A 125 9.06 9.60 4.56
N VAL A 126 10.13 8.80 4.66
CA VAL A 126 11.49 9.21 4.28
C VAL A 126 11.57 9.50 2.80
N ALA A 127 11.04 8.62 1.93
CA ALA A 127 11.08 8.82 0.48
C ALA A 127 10.39 10.13 0.08
N ALA A 128 9.18 10.40 0.62
CA ALA A 128 8.44 11.61 0.30
C ALA A 128 9.18 12.88 0.74
N VAL A 129 9.79 12.87 1.94
CA VAL A 129 10.53 14.02 2.46
C VAL A 129 11.82 14.27 1.66
N VAL A 130 12.58 13.22 1.32
CA VAL A 130 13.80 13.32 0.51
C VAL A 130 13.47 13.82 -0.90
N ASP A 131 12.46 13.24 -1.55
CA ASP A 131 12.06 13.65 -2.90
C ASP A 131 11.55 15.12 -2.92
N ALA A 132 10.94 15.60 -1.82
CA ALA A 132 10.54 17.01 -1.68
C ALA A 132 11.76 17.92 -1.48
N ALA A 133 12.74 17.49 -0.69
CA ALA A 133 14.00 18.22 -0.50
C ALA A 133 14.79 18.33 -1.81
N ASP A 134 14.80 17.26 -2.62
CA ASP A 134 15.45 17.21 -3.94
C ASP A 134 14.64 17.93 -5.04
N ASN A 135 13.48 18.51 -4.70
CA ASN A 135 12.61 19.23 -5.64
C ASN A 135 12.16 18.39 -6.85
N LYS A 136 11.93 17.07 -6.69
CA LYS A 136 11.62 16.15 -7.80
C LYS A 136 10.23 16.36 -8.41
N ALA A 137 9.30 16.95 -7.66
CA ALA A 137 7.94 17.20 -8.11
C ALA A 137 7.34 18.45 -7.46
N ASP A 138 6.21 18.92 -8.01
CA ASP A 138 5.43 20.03 -7.48
C ASP A 138 4.30 19.55 -6.57
N CYS A 139 3.84 18.31 -6.80
CA CYS A 139 2.71 17.68 -6.11
C CYS A 139 3.12 16.30 -5.59
N PHE A 140 2.85 16.06 -4.33
CA PHE A 140 3.12 14.82 -3.61
C PHE A 140 1.79 14.18 -3.23
N VAL A 141 1.51 13.01 -3.80
CA VAL A 141 0.23 12.32 -3.61
C VAL A 141 0.44 11.12 -2.71
N PHE A 142 -0.26 11.07 -1.58
CA PHE A 142 -0.22 9.96 -0.64
C PHE A 142 -1.50 9.13 -0.78
N VAL A 143 -1.35 7.86 -1.07
CA VAL A 143 -2.45 6.88 -1.06
C VAL A 143 -2.34 6.09 0.23
N THR A 144 -2.93 6.61 1.30
CA THR A 144 -2.90 6.03 2.64
C THR A 144 -4.06 6.53 3.50
N GLY A 145 -4.48 5.75 4.49
CA GLY A 145 -5.38 6.15 5.56
C GLY A 145 -4.68 6.31 6.91
N ASP A 146 -3.35 6.08 6.93
CA ASP A 146 -2.56 6.06 8.15
C ASP A 146 -2.17 7.46 8.61
N SER A 147 -2.57 7.80 9.83
CA SER A 147 -2.24 9.08 10.47
C SER A 147 -0.77 9.25 10.84
N ASP A 148 0.02 8.18 10.89
CA ASP A 148 1.45 8.25 11.18
C ASP A 148 2.23 8.98 10.08
N GLN A 149 1.64 9.10 8.87
CA GLN A 149 2.17 9.87 7.77
C GLN A 149 2.01 11.40 7.92
N VAL A 150 1.28 11.90 8.93
CA VAL A 150 1.05 13.34 9.12
C VAL A 150 2.35 14.12 9.23
N GLY A 151 3.35 13.60 9.95
CA GLY A 151 4.65 14.28 10.08
C GLY A 151 5.39 14.46 8.75
N ALA A 152 5.35 13.46 7.87
CA ALA A 152 5.93 13.55 6.53
C ALA A 152 5.15 14.54 5.64
N ILE A 153 3.81 14.48 5.69
CA ILE A 153 2.91 15.38 4.96
C ILE A 153 3.16 16.84 5.36
N ASP A 154 3.27 17.12 6.66
CA ASP A 154 3.55 18.46 7.17
C ASP A 154 4.94 18.95 6.72
N ALA A 155 5.96 18.11 6.76
CA ALA A 155 7.29 18.45 6.27
C ALA A 155 7.28 18.79 4.77
N VAL A 156 6.66 17.96 3.94
CA VAL A 156 6.54 18.18 2.49
C VAL A 156 5.78 19.46 2.19
N ARG A 157 4.69 19.72 2.90
CA ARG A 157 3.82 20.88 2.68
C ARG A 157 4.41 22.17 3.22
N TYR A 158 4.78 22.20 4.48
CA TYR A 158 5.14 23.45 5.15
C TYR A 158 6.62 23.79 5.08
N LYS A 159 7.51 22.78 5.15
CA LYS A 159 8.95 23.02 5.06
C LYS A 159 9.41 23.18 3.61
N TYR A 160 8.86 22.35 2.69
CA TYR A 160 9.28 22.37 1.27
C TYR A 160 8.28 23.08 0.35
N GLY A 161 7.16 23.58 0.86
CA GLY A 161 6.20 24.39 0.10
C GLY A 161 5.49 23.63 -1.01
N LYS A 162 5.41 22.29 -0.93
CA LYS A 162 4.82 21.45 -1.98
C LYS A 162 3.32 21.30 -1.83
N THR A 163 2.63 21.04 -2.93
CA THR A 163 1.22 20.61 -2.89
C THR A 163 1.16 19.18 -2.41
N VAL A 164 0.35 18.91 -1.38
CA VAL A 164 0.12 17.55 -0.87
C VAL A 164 -1.32 17.15 -1.07
N VAL A 165 -1.53 16.04 -1.77
CA VAL A 165 -2.85 15.42 -1.96
C VAL A 165 -2.87 14.08 -1.23
N VAL A 166 -3.89 13.84 -0.42
CA VAL A 166 -4.11 12.54 0.22
C VAL A 166 -5.34 11.88 -0.36
N PHE A 167 -5.20 10.67 -0.84
CA PHE A 167 -6.28 9.77 -1.21
C PHE A 167 -6.41 8.67 -0.17
N ASN A 168 -7.49 8.69 0.60
CA ASN A 168 -7.75 7.67 1.59
C ASN A 168 -8.46 6.46 0.93
N PRO A 169 -7.89 5.25 1.01
CA PRO A 169 -8.51 4.04 0.47
C PRO A 169 -9.66 3.50 1.34
N HIS A 170 -9.76 3.94 2.59
CA HIS A 170 -10.86 3.56 3.48
C HIS A 170 -12.11 4.41 3.23
N ALA A 171 -13.29 3.85 3.55
CA ALA A 171 -14.58 4.55 3.34
C ALA A 171 -14.82 5.71 4.33
N SER A 172 -14.06 5.77 5.42
CA SER A 172 -14.23 6.75 6.49
C SER A 172 -12.89 7.01 7.20
N GLY A 173 -12.86 7.97 8.13
CA GLY A 173 -11.68 8.30 8.92
C GLY A 173 -10.77 9.33 8.26
N GLY A 174 -9.52 9.39 8.69
CA GLY A 174 -8.50 10.30 8.14
C GLY A 174 -8.61 11.76 8.62
N LYS A 175 -9.19 12.02 9.81
CA LYS A 175 -9.34 13.40 10.35
C LYS A 175 -8.01 14.16 10.41
N HIS A 176 -6.95 13.52 10.86
CA HIS A 176 -5.63 14.14 10.98
C HIS A 176 -5.00 14.37 9.59
N LEU A 177 -5.11 13.41 8.69
CA LEU A 177 -4.65 13.53 7.31
C LEU A 177 -5.39 14.66 6.55
N LYS A 178 -6.71 14.79 6.79
CA LYS A 178 -7.52 15.85 6.18
C LYS A 178 -7.07 17.26 6.61
N ARG A 179 -6.56 17.40 7.82
CA ARG A 179 -6.03 18.68 8.32
C ARG A 179 -4.63 19.00 7.79
N ALA A 180 -3.79 17.97 7.65
CA ALA A 180 -2.41 18.10 7.19
C ALA A 180 -2.31 18.33 5.67
N ALA A 181 -3.12 17.64 4.85
CA ALA A 181 -3.08 17.71 3.40
C ALA A 181 -3.54 19.07 2.84
N THR A 182 -3.04 19.43 1.64
CA THR A 182 -3.61 20.52 0.85
C THR A 182 -4.98 20.13 0.31
N PHE A 183 -5.11 18.89 -0.18
CA PHE A 183 -6.36 18.30 -0.63
C PHE A 183 -6.50 16.89 -0.09
N PHE A 184 -7.68 16.54 0.37
CA PHE A 184 -8.01 15.21 0.87
C PHE A 184 -9.24 14.67 0.12
N LYS A 185 -9.15 13.42 -0.35
CA LYS A 185 -10.25 12.74 -1.04
C LYS A 185 -10.32 11.28 -0.60
N TYR A 186 -11.51 10.69 -0.66
CA TYR A 186 -11.68 9.25 -0.62
C TYR A 186 -11.58 8.66 -2.03
N ILE A 187 -11.02 7.47 -2.16
CA ILE A 187 -10.93 6.79 -3.46
C ILE A 187 -12.29 6.19 -3.80
N PRO A 188 -12.84 6.45 -5.02
CA PRO A 188 -14.05 5.80 -5.48
C PRO A 188 -13.89 4.27 -5.48
N ARG A 189 -14.87 3.55 -4.94
CA ARG A 189 -14.82 2.10 -4.76
C ARG A 189 -14.72 1.32 -6.08
N ASP A 190 -15.24 1.87 -7.16
CA ASP A 190 -15.23 1.27 -8.51
C ASP A 190 -13.96 1.60 -9.31
N LEU A 191 -13.12 2.51 -8.83
CA LEU A 191 -11.92 2.93 -9.55
C LEU A 191 -10.96 1.77 -9.84
N PRO A 192 -10.66 0.85 -8.90
CA PRO A 192 -9.76 -0.26 -9.17
C PRO A 192 -10.22 -1.17 -10.32
N ALA A 193 -11.54 -1.34 -10.52
CA ALA A 193 -12.08 -2.16 -11.62
C ALA A 193 -11.63 -1.64 -12.99
N LYS A 194 -11.43 -0.33 -13.14
CA LYS A 194 -11.06 0.34 -14.39
C LYS A 194 -9.54 0.33 -14.64
N CYS A 195 -8.76 -0.05 -13.62
CA CYS A 195 -7.31 0.07 -13.59
C CYS A 195 -6.62 -1.28 -13.41
N GLN A 196 -7.10 -2.33 -14.09
CA GLN A 196 -6.49 -3.65 -13.98
C GLN A 196 -5.33 -3.80 -14.98
N LEU A 197 -4.27 -4.54 -14.58
CA LEU A 197 -3.26 -5.04 -15.50
C LEU A 197 -3.89 -6.05 -16.50
N PRO A 198 -3.26 -6.27 -17.67
CA PRO A 198 -3.64 -7.37 -18.53
C PRO A 198 -3.56 -8.71 -17.78
N GLU A 199 -4.38 -9.69 -18.17
CA GLU A 199 -4.34 -11.05 -17.57
C GLU A 199 -2.97 -11.70 -17.71
N VAL A 200 -2.25 -11.37 -18.77
CA VAL A 200 -0.91 -11.84 -19.07
C VAL A 200 0.02 -10.65 -19.25
N VAL A 201 1.02 -10.55 -18.37
CA VAL A 201 2.04 -9.48 -18.39
C VAL A 201 3.36 -10.05 -18.88
N PRO A 202 3.91 -9.56 -20.01
CA PRO A 202 5.22 -9.97 -20.50
C PRO A 202 6.34 -9.55 -19.54
N VAL A 203 7.36 -10.43 -19.36
CA VAL A 203 8.51 -10.13 -18.50
C VAL A 203 9.81 -10.34 -19.28
N GLY A 204 10.59 -9.28 -19.42
CA GLY A 204 11.85 -9.34 -20.14
C GLY A 204 11.70 -9.66 -21.63
N THR A 205 12.80 -10.05 -22.26
CA THR A 205 12.87 -10.26 -23.73
C THR A 205 12.72 -11.72 -24.17
N ARG A 206 12.64 -12.68 -23.22
CA ARG A 206 12.67 -14.14 -23.50
C ARG A 206 11.30 -14.81 -23.60
N GLY A 207 10.22 -14.06 -23.76
CA GLY A 207 8.86 -14.61 -23.84
C GLY A 207 8.28 -15.11 -22.52
N ASN A 208 8.94 -14.85 -21.39
CA ASN A 208 8.39 -15.15 -20.08
C ASN A 208 7.16 -14.27 -19.82
N VAL A 209 6.15 -14.83 -19.17
CA VAL A 209 4.92 -14.13 -18.84
C VAL A 209 4.53 -14.38 -17.39
N ILE A 210 3.91 -13.39 -16.77
CA ILE A 210 3.25 -13.55 -15.49
C ILE A 210 1.74 -13.49 -15.74
N ARG A 211 1.01 -14.45 -15.18
CA ARG A 211 -0.44 -14.53 -15.30
C ARG A 211 -1.12 -14.03 -14.04
N ARG A 212 -2.26 -13.39 -14.22
CA ARG A 212 -3.15 -13.05 -13.12
C ARG A 212 -3.49 -14.32 -12.33
N PRO A 213 -3.33 -14.34 -10.99
CA PRO A 213 -3.73 -15.49 -10.18
C PRO A 213 -5.23 -15.80 -10.31
N ASP A 214 -5.60 -17.09 -10.50
CA ASP A 214 -7.01 -17.51 -10.65
C ASP A 214 -7.89 -17.08 -9.49
N ALA A 215 -7.35 -17.05 -8.28
CA ALA A 215 -8.05 -16.57 -7.09
C ALA A 215 -8.42 -15.07 -7.13
N TRP A 216 -8.04 -14.34 -8.17
CA TRP A 216 -8.34 -12.93 -8.37
C TRP A 216 -9.17 -12.66 -9.65
N LEU A 217 -9.62 -13.74 -10.30
CA LEU A 217 -10.53 -13.69 -11.45
C LEU A 217 -11.96 -13.28 -11.01
#